data_251131a063f1445f467993f4b053bbc1
#
_entry.id   251131a063f1445f467993f4b053bbc1
#
_cell.length_a   1.000
_cell.length_b   1.000
_cell.length_c   1.000
_cell.angle_alpha   90.00
_cell.angle_beta   90.00
_cell.angle_gamma   90.00
#
_symmetry.space_group_name_H-M   'P 1'
#
loop_
_entity.id
_entity.type
_entity.pdbx_description
1 polymer ?
#
loop_
_entity_poly.entity_id
_entity_poly.type
_entity_poly.pdbx_seq_one_letter_code
_entity_poly.pdbx_strand_id
1 'polypeptide(L)'
;MPTIQQLVRKGRQDKVAKNNSPALRGSPQRRGVCTRVYTTTPKKPNSALRKVARVKLSSGIEVTAYIPGIGHNLQEHSIVLVRGGRVKDLPGVRYRIVRGSLDTQGVRNRKQARSRYGAKKEK
;
A
#
# COMPACT_ATOMS: atom_id res chain seq x y z
N MET A 1 -35.71 14.46 -0.57
CA MET A 1 -35.60 14.96 -1.94
C MET A 1 -35.71 16.49 -1.93
N PRO A 2 -34.73 17.19 -2.54
CA PRO A 2 -34.81 18.65 -2.57
C PRO A 2 -35.89 19.12 -3.54
N THR A 3 -36.48 20.27 -3.21
CA THR A 3 -37.48 20.89 -4.06
C THR A 3 -36.78 21.67 -5.20
N ILE A 4 -37.56 22.04 -6.23
CA ILE A 4 -37.04 22.84 -7.33
C ILE A 4 -36.49 24.19 -6.81
N GLN A 5 -37.16 24.83 -5.85
CA GLN A 5 -36.71 26.06 -5.27
C GLN A 5 -35.35 25.91 -4.56
N GLN A 6 -35.15 24.80 -3.87
CA GLN A 6 -33.88 24.52 -3.20
C GLN A 6 -32.75 24.35 -4.20
N LEU A 7 -33.00 23.67 -5.32
CA LEU A 7 -32.00 23.49 -6.36
C LEU A 7 -31.65 24.82 -7.06
N VAL A 8 -32.65 25.70 -7.23
CA VAL A 8 -32.40 27.04 -7.83
C VAL A 8 -31.52 27.86 -6.91
N ARG A 9 -31.77 27.84 -5.60
CA ARG A 9 -30.99 28.65 -4.64
C ARG A 9 -29.57 28.14 -4.44
N LYS A 10 -29.40 26.83 -4.26
CA LYS A 10 -28.13 26.23 -3.87
C LYS A 10 -27.42 25.52 -5.00
N GLY A 11 -28.16 25.12 -6.04
CA GLY A 11 -27.61 24.33 -7.13
C GLY A 11 -27.16 22.94 -6.68
N ARG A 12 -26.56 22.23 -7.59
CA ARG A 12 -25.96 20.95 -7.31
C ARG A 12 -24.45 21.11 -7.19
N GLN A 13 -23.89 20.43 -6.23
CA GLN A 13 -22.44 20.40 -6.07
C GLN A 13 -21.93 19.02 -6.43
N ASP A 14 -20.84 18.98 -7.18
CA ASP A 14 -20.19 17.72 -7.50
C ASP A 14 -19.56 17.14 -6.24
N LYS A 15 -19.65 15.83 -6.12
CA LYS A 15 -19.01 15.13 -5.02
C LYS A 15 -17.51 15.13 -5.24
N VAL A 16 -16.78 15.42 -4.18
CA VAL A 16 -15.33 15.36 -4.20
C VAL A 16 -14.92 13.97 -3.75
N ALA A 17 -14.21 13.26 -4.63
CA ALA A 17 -13.71 11.93 -4.32
C ALA A 17 -12.51 12.03 -3.38
N LYS A 18 -12.57 11.30 -2.27
CA LYS A 18 -11.43 11.22 -1.37
C LYS A 18 -10.34 10.35 -1.97
N ASN A 19 -9.11 10.82 -1.85
CA ASN A 19 -7.95 10.05 -2.25
C ASN A 19 -7.77 8.87 -1.27
N ASN A 20 -7.62 7.66 -1.81
CA ASN A 20 -7.40 6.47 -0.99
C ASN A 20 -5.94 6.33 -0.52
N SER A 21 -5.06 7.18 -1.02
CA SER A 21 -3.63 7.15 -0.68
C SER A 21 -3.14 8.52 -0.26
N PRO A 22 -3.68 9.10 0.83
CA PRO A 22 -3.32 10.47 1.21
C PRO A 22 -1.85 10.63 1.57
N ALA A 23 -1.18 9.58 2.05
CA ALA A 23 0.23 9.66 2.44
C ALA A 23 1.16 9.82 1.25
N LEU A 24 0.73 9.48 0.04
CA LEU A 24 1.53 9.60 -1.17
C LEU A 24 1.53 11.02 -1.75
N ARG A 25 0.54 11.83 -1.39
CA ARG A 25 0.42 13.23 -1.81
C ARG A 25 0.55 13.43 -3.32
N GLY A 26 -0.15 12.60 -4.09
CA GLY A 26 -0.15 12.68 -5.54
C GLY A 26 1.06 12.07 -6.24
N SER A 27 2.00 11.52 -5.50
CA SER A 27 3.14 10.79 -6.08
C SER A 27 2.77 9.33 -6.31
N PRO A 28 3.31 8.68 -7.37
CA PRO A 28 3.02 7.27 -7.58
C PRO A 28 3.60 6.37 -6.49
N GLN A 29 4.78 6.74 -5.95
CA GLN A 29 5.41 6.02 -4.85
C GLN A 29 6.12 7.00 -3.93
N ARG A 30 6.42 6.54 -2.71
CA ARG A 30 7.22 7.31 -1.74
C ARG A 30 8.21 6.38 -1.06
N ARG A 31 9.39 6.91 -0.80
CA ARG A 31 10.42 6.21 -0.04
C ARG A 31 10.13 6.33 1.45
N GLY A 32 10.43 5.28 2.19
CA GLY A 32 10.27 5.30 3.64
C GLY A 32 11.22 4.33 4.31
N VAL A 33 11.24 4.40 5.64
CA VAL A 33 12.08 3.53 6.48
C VAL A 33 11.16 2.66 7.32
N CYS A 34 11.42 1.35 7.34
CA CYS A 34 10.66 0.43 8.16
C CYS A 34 10.92 0.69 9.64
N THR A 35 9.88 0.99 10.41
CA THR A 35 9.99 1.15 11.85
C THR A 35 9.66 -0.14 12.58
N ARG A 36 8.86 -1.01 11.95
CA ARG A 36 8.50 -2.30 12.51
C ARG A 36 8.06 -3.23 11.40
N VAL A 37 8.46 -4.48 11.46
CA VAL A 37 8.01 -5.52 10.53
C VAL A 37 7.35 -6.63 11.35
N TYR A 38 6.12 -6.99 10.97
CA TYR A 38 5.36 -7.97 11.73
C TYR A 38 4.35 -8.68 10.83
N THR A 39 3.64 -9.64 11.39
CA THR A 39 2.56 -10.34 10.70
C THR A 39 1.22 -9.98 11.32
N THR A 40 0.16 -10.06 10.51
CA THR A 40 -1.18 -9.79 10.99
C THR A 40 -2.15 -10.76 10.34
N THR A 41 -3.28 -11.00 11.01
CA THR A 41 -4.32 -11.87 10.47
C THR A 41 -5.30 -11.04 9.65
N PRO A 42 -5.83 -11.61 8.53
CA PRO A 42 -6.84 -10.92 7.74
C PRO A 42 -8.21 -10.96 8.40
N LYS A 43 -9.16 -10.23 7.82
CA LYS A 43 -10.55 -10.26 8.25
C LYS A 43 -11.15 -11.65 8.01
N LYS A 44 -12.10 -12.04 8.86
CA LYS A 44 -12.93 -13.22 8.59
C LYS A 44 -13.66 -13.08 7.25
N PRO A 45 -13.84 -14.12 6.45
CA PRO A 45 -13.59 -15.52 6.78
C PRO A 45 -12.16 -16.00 6.45
N ASN A 46 -11.25 -15.11 6.07
CA ASN A 46 -9.89 -15.51 5.68
C ASN A 46 -9.03 -15.75 6.91
N SER A 47 -8.04 -16.62 6.75
CA SER A 47 -7.09 -16.92 7.80
C SER A 47 -5.70 -17.15 7.18
N ALA A 48 -4.73 -16.43 7.69
CA ALA A 48 -3.34 -16.49 7.23
C ALA A 48 -2.47 -15.62 8.13
N LEU A 49 -1.16 -15.66 7.90
CA LEU A 49 -0.24 -14.71 8.50
C LEU A 49 0.24 -13.76 7.39
N ARG A 50 -0.36 -12.59 7.31
CA ARG A 50 -0.01 -11.58 6.31
C ARG A 50 1.18 -10.77 6.80
N LYS A 51 2.18 -10.61 5.94
CA LYS A 51 3.40 -9.86 6.29
C LYS A 51 3.19 -8.39 6.00
N VAL A 52 3.36 -7.56 7.01
CA VAL A 52 3.19 -6.11 6.89
C VAL A 52 4.37 -5.41 7.57
N ALA A 53 4.58 -4.16 7.18
CA ALA A 53 5.61 -3.31 7.77
C ALA A 53 5.02 -1.95 8.09
N ARG A 54 5.39 -1.42 9.21
CA ARG A 54 5.08 -0.03 9.53
C ARG A 54 6.22 0.83 9.01
N VAL A 55 5.90 1.76 8.13
CA VAL A 55 6.89 2.53 7.39
C VAL A 55 6.68 4.02 7.64
N LYS A 56 7.74 4.71 8.03
CA LYS A 56 7.73 6.17 8.11
C LYS A 56 8.20 6.72 6.77
N LEU A 57 7.31 7.40 6.07
CA LEU A 57 7.57 7.93 4.74
C LEU A 57 8.42 9.20 4.79
N SER A 58 9.04 9.54 3.66
CA SER A 58 9.83 10.77 3.52
C SER A 58 9.00 12.03 3.77
N SER A 59 7.67 11.95 3.62
CA SER A 59 6.76 13.05 3.94
C SER A 59 6.54 13.24 5.45
N GLY A 60 7.05 12.34 6.28
CA GLY A 60 6.87 12.38 7.72
C GLY A 60 5.67 11.59 8.24
N ILE A 61 4.88 11.03 7.35
CA ILE A 61 3.69 10.24 7.70
C ILE A 61 4.08 8.78 7.87
N GLU A 62 3.58 8.15 8.93
CA GLU A 62 3.81 6.73 9.18
C GLU A 62 2.59 5.93 8.73
N VAL A 63 2.82 4.89 7.93
CA VAL A 63 1.74 4.06 7.38
C VAL A 63 2.07 2.58 7.54
N THR A 64 1.03 1.74 7.49
CA THR A 64 1.19 0.30 7.44
C THR A 64 1.11 -0.14 5.99
N ALA A 65 2.12 -0.84 5.51
CA ALA A 65 2.23 -1.30 4.13
C ALA A 65 2.34 -2.81 4.07
N TYR A 66 1.67 -3.42 3.10
CA TYR A 66 1.73 -4.85 2.88
C TYR A 66 2.99 -5.23 2.11
N ILE A 67 3.63 -6.33 2.52
CA ILE A 67 4.79 -6.88 1.83
C ILE A 67 4.29 -8.01 0.90
N PRO A 68 4.20 -7.76 -0.42
CA PRO A 68 3.66 -8.77 -1.34
C PRO A 68 4.65 -9.90 -1.62
N GLY A 69 4.12 -11.04 -2.02
CA GLY A 69 4.91 -12.19 -2.42
C GLY A 69 5.23 -13.12 -1.25
N ILE A 70 6.06 -14.11 -1.53
CA ILE A 70 6.46 -15.13 -0.57
C ILE A 70 7.81 -14.76 0.01
N GLY A 71 7.87 -14.60 1.33
CA GLY A 71 9.11 -14.28 2.03
C GLY A 71 9.63 -12.88 1.77
N HIS A 72 10.47 -12.41 2.63
CA HIS A 72 11.11 -11.10 2.50
C HIS A 72 12.37 -11.05 3.37
N ASN A 73 13.21 -10.05 3.10
CA ASN A 73 14.41 -9.79 3.89
C ASN A 73 14.34 -8.48 4.68
N LEU A 74 13.14 -7.94 4.83
CA LEU A 74 12.96 -6.67 5.52
C LEU A 74 13.09 -6.79 7.02
N GLN A 75 13.67 -5.78 7.62
CA GLN A 75 13.84 -5.67 9.07
C GLN A 75 13.72 -4.21 9.47
N GLU A 76 13.77 -3.94 10.76
CA GLU A 76 13.73 -2.58 11.26
C GLU A 76 14.88 -1.77 10.63
N HIS A 77 14.56 -0.53 10.24
CA HIS A 77 15.47 0.42 9.56
C HIS A 77 15.77 0.11 8.09
N SER A 78 15.10 -0.88 7.49
CA SER A 78 15.23 -1.09 6.04
C SER A 78 14.56 0.05 5.27
N ILE A 79 15.20 0.49 4.19
CA ILE A 79 14.65 1.52 3.32
C ILE A 79 13.80 0.84 2.24
N VAL A 80 12.56 1.28 2.08
CA VAL A 80 11.62 0.68 1.14
C VAL A 80 10.91 1.73 0.31
N LEU A 81 10.38 1.30 -0.82
CA LEU A 81 9.55 2.13 -1.69
C LEU A 81 8.09 1.68 -1.51
N VAL A 82 7.21 2.63 -1.17
CA VAL A 82 5.80 2.36 -0.87
C VAL A 82 4.94 2.93 -1.99
N ARG A 83 4.01 2.12 -2.49
CA ARG A 83 3.03 2.53 -3.49
C ARG A 83 1.62 2.40 -2.94
N GLY A 84 0.65 3.01 -3.63
CA GLY A 84 -0.75 2.80 -3.30
C GLY A 84 -1.20 1.40 -3.67
N GLY A 85 -2.22 0.93 -3.00
CA GLY A 85 -2.80 -0.38 -3.26
C GLY A 85 -3.33 -0.98 -1.96
N ARG A 86 -4.66 -0.94 -1.81
CA ARG A 86 -5.30 -1.46 -0.62
C ARG A 86 -5.29 -2.98 -0.61
N VAL A 87 -5.11 -3.55 0.56
CA VAL A 87 -5.29 -4.99 0.79
C VAL A 87 -6.68 -5.20 1.41
N LYS A 88 -7.56 -5.85 0.67
CA LYS A 88 -8.96 -6.00 1.06
C LYS A 88 -9.12 -6.78 2.37
N ASP A 89 -8.27 -7.77 2.58
CA ASP A 89 -8.31 -8.62 3.77
C ASP A 89 -7.79 -7.95 5.03
N LEU A 90 -7.05 -6.86 4.90
CA LEU A 90 -6.41 -6.22 6.04
C LEU A 90 -6.99 -4.83 6.27
N PRO A 91 -7.64 -4.59 7.41
CA PRO A 91 -8.20 -3.27 7.68
C PRO A 91 -7.10 -2.23 7.90
N GLY A 92 -7.27 -1.06 7.30
CA GLY A 92 -6.33 0.05 7.45
C GLY A 92 -5.06 -0.05 6.63
N VAL A 93 -4.86 -1.12 5.87
CA VAL A 93 -3.68 -1.26 5.01
C VAL A 93 -4.04 -0.77 3.62
N ARG A 94 -3.58 0.43 3.28
CA ARG A 94 -3.86 1.10 2.01
C ARG A 94 -2.67 1.16 1.07
N TYR A 95 -1.54 0.61 1.48
CA TYR A 95 -0.27 0.76 0.77
C TYR A 95 0.43 -0.57 0.67
N ARG A 96 1.32 -0.68 -0.30
CA ARG A 96 2.13 -1.89 -0.53
C ARG A 96 3.58 -1.50 -0.75
N ILE A 97 4.47 -2.37 -0.35
CA ILE A 97 5.91 -2.20 -0.60
C ILE A 97 6.24 -2.74 -1.98
N VAL A 98 7.03 -1.97 -2.76
CA VAL A 98 7.48 -2.38 -4.10
C VAL A 98 8.66 -3.35 -3.94
N ARG A 99 8.48 -4.59 -4.41
CA ARG A 99 9.53 -5.60 -4.36
C ARG A 99 10.59 -5.34 -5.43
N GLY A 100 11.84 -5.61 -5.09
CA GLY A 100 12.96 -5.45 -6.01
C GLY A 100 13.52 -4.03 -6.08
N SER A 101 13.12 -3.16 -5.16
CA SER A 101 13.58 -1.76 -5.08
C SER A 101 14.21 -1.49 -3.73
N LEU A 102 15.23 -0.63 -3.71
CA LEU A 102 15.92 -0.22 -2.49
C LEU A 102 16.36 -1.45 -1.68
N ASP A 103 16.03 -1.54 -0.40
CA ASP A 103 16.46 -2.64 0.46
C ASP A 103 15.56 -3.88 0.35
N THR A 104 14.50 -3.82 -0.45
CA THR A 104 13.57 -4.93 -0.61
C THR A 104 14.01 -5.82 -1.77
N GLN A 105 14.34 -7.07 -1.49
CA GLN A 105 14.66 -8.02 -2.54
C GLN A 105 13.39 -8.49 -3.26
N GLY A 106 13.54 -8.89 -4.53
CA GLY A 106 12.45 -9.51 -5.26
C GLY A 106 12.16 -10.92 -4.75
N VAL A 107 11.03 -11.45 -5.19
CA VAL A 107 10.64 -12.84 -4.83
C VAL A 107 11.50 -13.82 -5.63
N ARG A 108 12.14 -14.75 -4.92
CA ARG A 108 13.01 -15.74 -5.54
C ARG A 108 12.20 -16.78 -6.33
N ASN A 109 12.77 -17.23 -7.44
CA ASN A 109 12.23 -18.33 -8.25
C ASN A 109 10.84 -18.04 -8.84
N ARG A 110 10.46 -16.78 -8.90
CA ARG A 110 9.19 -16.41 -9.49
C ARG A 110 9.34 -16.29 -11.00
N LYS A 111 8.50 -17.01 -11.74
CA LYS A 111 8.54 -17.02 -13.21
C LYS A 111 7.39 -16.27 -13.85
N GLN A 112 6.26 -16.15 -13.16
CA GLN A 112 5.08 -15.43 -13.64
C GLN A 112 4.91 -14.13 -12.88
N ALA A 113 4.40 -13.09 -13.54
CA ALA A 113 4.17 -11.77 -12.97
C ALA A 113 5.41 -11.21 -12.28
N ARG A 114 6.55 -11.37 -12.91
CA ARG A 114 7.86 -10.99 -12.32
C ARG A 114 7.93 -9.51 -11.96
N SER A 115 7.33 -8.65 -12.78
CA SER A 115 7.34 -7.20 -12.52
C SER A 115 6.66 -6.82 -11.20
N ARG A 116 5.61 -7.54 -10.83
CA ARG A 116 4.89 -7.27 -9.58
C ARG A 116 5.70 -7.61 -8.34
N TYR A 117 6.61 -8.57 -8.46
CA TYR A 117 7.34 -9.10 -7.31
C TYR A 117 8.85 -8.88 -7.42
N GLY A 118 9.26 -8.04 -8.36
CA GLY A 118 10.67 -7.66 -8.49
C GLY A 118 11.60 -8.78 -8.90
N ALA A 119 11.08 -9.81 -9.55
CA ALA A 119 11.90 -10.94 -9.97
C ALA A 119 12.56 -10.65 -11.32
N LYS A 120 13.84 -10.99 -11.43
CA LYS A 120 14.59 -10.81 -12.66
C LYS A 120 14.31 -11.94 -13.63
N LYS A 121 14.45 -11.65 -14.93
CA LYS A 121 14.30 -12.66 -15.97
C LYS A 121 15.41 -13.69 -15.89
N GLU A 122 15.06 -14.95 -15.86
CA GLU A 122 16.03 -16.03 -15.96
C GLU A 122 16.56 -16.13 -17.39
N LYS A 123 17.83 -16.36 -17.53
CA LYS A 123 18.43 -16.60 -18.84
C LYS A 123 18.28 -18.06 -19.25
#